data_510755e24357d2b2378b89242de8d21a
#
_entry.id   510755e24357d2b2378b89242de8d21a
#
_cell.length_a   1.000
_cell.length_b   1.000
_cell.length_c   1.000
_cell.angle_alpha   90.00
_cell.angle_beta   90.00
_cell.angle_gamma   90.00
#
_symmetry.space_group_name_H-M   'P 1'
#
loop_
_entity.id
_entity.type
_entity.pdbx_description
1 polymer ?
#
loop_
_entity_poly.entity_id
_entity_poly.type
_entity_poly.pdbx_seq_one_letter_code
_entity_poly.pdbx_strand_id
1 'polypeptide(L)'
;MRGIHPSRLTSLRQARRGGTIPAQIGMTAIAGVALIAATRTVVAGNPSGLLAAGLAFLLVCAVVADRMRQGYPHDRIGGCNVVTLMRAGLVCALLMPFLAGDAGGWAVAAVAGTALILDGLDGYLARRSGLASRFGARFDMEADAALALVLSLHIIAGTAVGIEILVLGATRYVFVLAGMALPWLRADLPHRQWRKVICVIQIAVLILLQVPVLTPDQAIAVARMAALLLAGSFAADIRWLWRHAT
;
A
#
# COMPACT_ATOMS: atom_id res chain seq x y z
N MET A 1 21.40 12.30 47.44
CA MET A 1 21.02 12.12 46.03
C MET A 1 19.82 11.17 45.97
N ARG A 2 18.62 11.69 45.74
CA ARG A 2 17.40 10.87 45.63
C ARG A 2 17.33 10.25 44.24
N GLY A 3 17.56 8.93 44.16
CA GLY A 3 17.45 8.18 42.91
C GLY A 3 16.04 8.26 42.33
N ILE A 4 15.92 8.64 41.05
CA ILE A 4 14.64 8.65 40.34
C ILE A 4 14.19 7.20 40.13
N HIS A 5 13.02 6.86 40.69
CA HIS A 5 12.47 5.51 40.68
C HIS A 5 12.23 5.07 39.20
N PRO A 6 12.64 3.85 38.79
CA PRO A 6 12.55 3.41 37.38
C PRO A 6 11.15 3.52 36.75
N SER A 7 10.10 3.42 37.58
CA SER A 7 8.69 3.61 37.15
C SER A 7 8.37 5.04 36.66
N ARG A 8 9.03 6.08 37.18
CA ARG A 8 8.85 7.47 36.74
C ARG A 8 9.52 7.72 35.37
N LEU A 9 10.64 7.05 35.08
CA LEU A 9 11.29 7.16 33.80
C LEU A 9 10.48 6.48 32.67
N THR A 10 9.80 5.38 33.01
CA THR A 10 8.89 4.68 32.08
C THR A 10 7.64 5.52 31.78
N SER A 11 7.05 6.16 32.81
CA SER A 11 5.87 7.01 32.64
C SER A 11 6.18 8.30 31.87
N LEU A 12 7.35 8.92 32.09
CA LEU A 12 7.79 10.10 31.32
C LEU A 12 8.12 9.76 29.87
N ARG A 13 8.70 8.58 29.60
CA ARG A 13 8.87 8.08 28.23
C ARG A 13 7.53 7.80 27.55
N GLN A 14 6.57 7.22 28.25
CA GLN A 14 5.23 6.95 27.75
C GLN A 14 4.44 8.24 27.47
N ALA A 15 4.54 9.25 28.34
CA ALA A 15 3.93 10.57 28.14
C ALA A 15 4.56 11.33 26.96
N ARG A 16 5.90 11.21 26.76
CA ARG A 16 6.58 11.78 25.59
C ARG A 16 6.21 11.07 24.28
N ARG A 17 5.95 9.76 24.31
CA ARG A 17 5.43 8.99 23.17
C ARG A 17 4.03 9.45 22.73
N GLY A 18 3.17 9.83 23.69
CA GLY A 18 1.81 10.26 23.40
C GLY A 18 1.67 11.60 22.66
N GLY A 19 2.72 12.46 22.66
CA GLY A 19 2.63 13.80 22.07
C GLY A 19 3.22 13.96 20.68
N THR A 20 4.28 13.20 20.33
CA THR A 20 5.03 13.43 19.07
C THR A 20 4.47 12.67 17.88
N ILE A 21 4.07 11.41 18.05
CA ILE A 21 3.53 10.58 16.93
C ILE A 21 2.20 11.11 16.41
N PRO A 22 1.18 11.42 17.26
CA PRO A 22 -0.08 11.98 16.77
C PRO A 22 0.10 13.31 16.02
N ALA A 23 0.98 14.19 16.52
CA ALA A 23 1.27 15.47 15.85
C ALA A 23 1.93 15.24 14.48
N GLN A 24 2.89 14.33 14.38
CA GLN A 24 3.54 13.98 13.12
C GLN A 24 2.56 13.33 12.12
N ILE A 25 1.67 12.45 12.57
CA ILE A 25 0.60 11.90 11.72
C ILE A 25 -0.33 13.01 11.27
N GLY A 26 -0.73 13.94 12.15
CA GLY A 26 -1.58 15.08 11.80
C GLY A 26 -0.94 15.96 10.72
N MET A 27 0.34 16.31 10.87
CA MET A 27 1.08 17.07 9.85
C MET A 27 1.15 16.30 8.52
N THR A 28 1.42 15.00 8.57
CA THR A 28 1.47 14.15 7.38
C THR A 28 0.07 14.02 6.75
N ALA A 29 -0.99 13.97 7.55
CA ALA A 29 -2.37 13.95 7.06
C ALA A 29 -2.72 15.25 6.31
N ILE A 30 -2.34 16.40 6.85
CA ILE A 30 -2.53 17.70 6.17
C ILE A 30 -1.77 17.72 4.84
N ALA A 31 -0.49 17.30 4.84
CA ALA A 31 0.31 17.23 3.63
C ALA A 31 -0.27 16.26 2.59
N GLY A 32 -0.80 15.11 3.04
CA GLY A 32 -1.43 14.13 2.16
C GLY A 32 -2.75 14.60 1.56
N VAL A 33 -3.59 15.30 2.34
CA VAL A 33 -4.81 15.94 1.80
C VAL A 33 -4.44 17.03 0.78
N ALA A 34 -3.41 17.83 1.05
CA ALA A 34 -2.91 18.81 0.09
C ALA A 34 -2.37 18.13 -1.19
N LEU A 35 -1.67 17.00 -1.06
CA LEU A 35 -1.21 16.19 -2.19
C LEU A 35 -2.39 15.67 -3.03
N ILE A 36 -3.43 15.11 -2.39
CA ILE A 36 -4.66 14.66 -3.07
C ILE A 36 -5.31 15.83 -3.82
N ALA A 37 -5.42 16.99 -3.19
CA ALA A 37 -5.96 18.18 -3.85
C ALA A 37 -5.10 18.63 -5.04
N ALA A 38 -3.78 18.56 -4.92
CA ALA A 38 -2.85 18.89 -6.00
C ALA A 38 -2.94 17.90 -7.18
N THR A 39 -3.14 16.60 -6.92
CA THR A 39 -3.28 15.61 -8.01
C THR A 39 -4.51 15.86 -8.88
N ARG A 40 -5.52 16.62 -8.39
CA ARG A 40 -6.69 17.02 -9.18
C ARG A 40 -6.33 17.85 -10.42
N THR A 41 -5.17 18.49 -10.44
CA THR A 41 -4.68 19.21 -11.63
C THR A 41 -4.18 18.26 -12.73
N VAL A 42 -3.91 17.01 -12.40
CA VAL A 42 -3.35 16.00 -13.29
C VAL A 42 -4.40 14.95 -13.68
N VAL A 43 -5.20 14.49 -12.72
CA VAL A 43 -6.25 13.50 -12.95
C VAL A 43 -7.63 14.14 -12.97
N ALA A 44 -8.50 13.66 -13.84
CA ALA A 44 -9.89 14.07 -13.85
C ALA A 44 -10.54 13.73 -12.50
N GLY A 45 -11.42 14.60 -12.03
CA GLY A 45 -12.12 14.36 -10.76
C GLY A 45 -13.24 15.37 -10.53
N ASN A 46 -14.34 14.85 -10.02
CA ASN A 46 -15.47 15.65 -9.55
C ASN A 46 -15.32 15.96 -8.03
N PRO A 47 -16.09 16.91 -7.48
CA PRO A 47 -16.04 17.22 -6.04
C PRO A 47 -16.33 16.03 -5.13
N SER A 48 -17.22 15.14 -5.52
CA SER A 48 -17.54 13.92 -4.74
C SER A 48 -16.37 12.93 -4.72
N GLY A 49 -15.64 12.78 -5.83
CA GLY A 49 -14.43 11.97 -5.90
C GLY A 49 -13.31 12.53 -5.02
N LEU A 50 -13.13 13.85 -5.00
CA LEU A 50 -12.16 14.50 -4.09
C LEU A 50 -12.53 14.27 -2.62
N LEU A 51 -13.81 14.39 -2.27
CA LEU A 51 -14.28 14.14 -0.92
C LEU A 51 -14.06 12.67 -0.53
N ALA A 52 -14.39 11.74 -1.41
CA ALA A 52 -14.19 10.31 -1.18
C ALA A 52 -12.70 9.97 -0.98
N ALA A 53 -11.81 10.50 -1.83
CA ALA A 53 -10.37 10.32 -1.72
C ALA A 53 -9.83 10.89 -0.39
N GLY A 54 -10.27 12.09 0.00
CA GLY A 54 -9.90 12.72 1.26
C GLY A 54 -10.37 11.92 2.47
N LEU A 55 -11.63 11.48 2.50
CA LEU A 55 -12.18 10.65 3.58
C LEU A 55 -11.49 9.29 3.68
N ALA A 56 -11.24 8.62 2.55
CA ALA A 56 -10.51 7.37 2.52
C ALA A 56 -9.09 7.54 3.09
N PHE A 57 -8.39 8.60 2.71
CA PHE A 57 -7.06 8.88 3.24
C PHE A 57 -7.07 9.21 4.74
N LEU A 58 -8.02 10.01 5.22
CA LEU A 58 -8.16 10.29 6.66
C LEU A 58 -8.47 9.01 7.46
N LEU A 59 -9.27 8.10 6.91
CA LEU A 59 -9.50 6.79 7.51
C LEU A 59 -8.19 5.98 7.59
N VAL A 60 -7.38 5.97 6.53
CA VAL A 60 -6.04 5.34 6.56
C VAL A 60 -5.17 5.97 7.65
N CYS A 61 -5.13 7.30 7.76
CA CYS A 61 -4.39 8.00 8.82
C CYS A 61 -4.88 7.60 10.22
N ALA A 62 -6.19 7.48 10.43
CA ALA A 62 -6.78 7.07 11.70
C ALA A 62 -6.38 5.62 12.06
N VAL A 63 -6.46 4.69 11.11
CA VAL A 63 -6.03 3.29 11.30
C VAL A 63 -4.53 3.21 11.61
N VAL A 64 -3.69 3.94 10.87
CA VAL A 64 -2.24 4.01 11.10
C VAL A 64 -1.95 4.55 12.50
N ALA A 65 -2.64 5.62 12.92
CA ALA A 65 -2.49 6.20 14.26
C ALA A 65 -2.86 5.20 15.36
N ASP A 66 -3.97 4.49 15.19
CA ASP A 66 -4.42 3.46 16.14
C ASP A 66 -3.41 2.32 16.26
N ARG A 67 -2.97 1.76 15.13
CA ARG A 67 -1.99 0.66 15.11
C ARG A 67 -0.63 1.06 15.66
N MET A 68 -0.19 2.30 15.44
CA MET A 68 1.05 2.82 16.02
C MET A 68 0.94 2.98 17.53
N ARG A 69 -0.23 3.37 18.07
CA ARG A 69 -0.46 3.44 19.52
C ARG A 69 -0.35 2.06 20.20
N GLN A 70 -0.79 1.00 19.51
CA GLN A 70 -0.87 -0.35 20.08
C GLN A 70 0.48 -1.08 20.16
N GLY A 71 1.47 -0.77 19.29
CA GLY A 71 2.68 -1.58 19.29
C GLY A 71 3.86 -1.04 18.47
N TYR A 72 3.88 0.25 18.14
CA TYR A 72 5.02 0.81 17.40
C TYR A 72 6.24 1.03 18.33
N PRO A 73 7.43 0.51 17.96
CA PRO A 73 8.59 0.46 18.87
C PRO A 73 9.33 1.79 19.01
N HIS A 74 9.09 2.77 18.16
CA HIS A 74 9.83 4.03 18.08
C HIS A 74 9.02 5.23 18.60
N ASP A 75 9.70 6.31 19.00
CA ASP A 75 9.08 7.54 19.49
C ASP A 75 8.72 8.54 18.37
N ARG A 76 9.11 8.22 17.12
CA ARG A 76 8.87 9.03 15.91
C ARG A 76 8.29 8.16 14.80
N ILE A 77 7.44 8.73 13.95
CA ILE A 77 6.84 8.01 12.83
C ILE A 77 7.88 7.47 11.84
N GLY A 78 9.03 8.16 11.71
CA GLY A 78 10.09 7.83 10.74
C GLY A 78 9.76 8.24 9.31
N GLY A 79 10.79 8.67 8.58
CA GLY A 79 10.62 9.12 7.18
C GLY A 79 10.06 8.04 6.27
N CYS A 80 10.39 6.76 6.49
CA CYS A 80 9.83 5.65 5.73
C CYS A 80 8.29 5.59 5.85
N ASN A 81 7.74 5.63 7.07
CA ASN A 81 6.28 5.59 7.26
C ASN A 81 5.58 6.85 6.76
N VAL A 82 6.26 8.02 6.77
CA VAL A 82 5.75 9.25 6.16
C VAL A 82 5.63 9.07 4.65
N VAL A 83 6.65 8.54 3.98
CA VAL A 83 6.61 8.27 2.53
C VAL A 83 5.52 7.25 2.20
N THR A 84 5.41 6.15 2.96
CA THR A 84 4.33 5.16 2.76
C THR A 84 2.94 5.80 2.95
N LEU A 85 2.78 6.73 3.89
CA LEU A 85 1.52 7.43 4.10
C LEU A 85 1.21 8.40 2.94
N MET A 86 2.23 9.08 2.36
CA MET A 86 2.06 9.87 1.14
C MET A 86 1.67 9.00 -0.06
N ARG A 87 2.27 7.81 -0.20
CA ARG A 87 1.87 6.82 -1.21
C ARG A 87 0.41 6.41 -1.06
N ALA A 88 -0.03 6.13 0.17
CA ALA A 88 -1.44 5.84 0.45
C ALA A 88 -2.34 7.02 0.04
N GLY A 89 -1.90 8.26 0.21
CA GLY A 89 -2.58 9.45 -0.30
C GLY A 89 -2.71 9.45 -1.83
N LEU A 90 -1.65 9.10 -2.56
CA LEU A 90 -1.70 8.95 -4.02
C LEU A 90 -2.65 7.82 -4.47
N VAL A 91 -2.65 6.70 -3.75
CA VAL A 91 -3.61 5.60 -4.00
C VAL A 91 -5.05 6.07 -3.79
N CYS A 92 -5.33 6.82 -2.72
CA CYS A 92 -6.65 7.40 -2.49
C CYS A 92 -7.01 8.43 -3.58
N ALA A 93 -6.04 9.21 -4.08
CA ALA A 93 -6.27 10.17 -5.17
C ALA A 93 -6.76 9.50 -6.46
N LEU A 94 -6.36 8.25 -6.73
CA LEU A 94 -6.85 7.47 -7.88
C LEU A 94 -8.34 7.15 -7.80
N LEU A 95 -8.99 7.30 -6.65
CA LEU A 95 -10.45 7.19 -6.55
C LEU A 95 -11.16 8.34 -7.27
N MET A 96 -10.52 9.50 -7.45
CA MET A 96 -11.14 10.65 -8.13
C MET A 96 -11.50 10.34 -9.60
N PRO A 97 -10.53 9.95 -10.47
CA PRO A 97 -10.85 9.61 -11.85
C PRO A 97 -11.74 8.37 -11.95
N PHE A 98 -11.56 7.37 -11.09
CA PHE A 98 -12.42 6.19 -11.06
C PHE A 98 -13.90 6.55 -10.83
N LEU A 99 -14.20 7.37 -9.81
CA LEU A 99 -15.55 7.82 -9.49
C LEU A 99 -16.11 8.85 -10.47
N ALA A 100 -15.25 9.48 -11.28
CA ALA A 100 -15.66 10.35 -12.36
C ALA A 100 -16.00 9.59 -13.66
N GLY A 101 -15.77 8.26 -13.69
CA GLY A 101 -15.93 7.44 -14.90
C GLY A 101 -14.79 7.58 -15.91
N ASP A 102 -13.69 8.24 -15.52
CA ASP A 102 -12.48 8.42 -16.32
C ASP A 102 -11.40 7.43 -15.85
N ALA A 103 -11.63 6.17 -16.18
CA ALA A 103 -10.79 5.08 -15.74
C ALA A 103 -9.61 4.86 -16.71
N GLY A 104 -8.37 4.93 -16.18
CA GLY A 104 -7.15 4.68 -16.95
C GLY A 104 -6.50 5.94 -17.53
N GLY A 105 -5.60 5.74 -18.50
CA GLY A 105 -4.89 6.81 -19.18
C GLY A 105 -3.56 7.22 -18.54
N TRP A 106 -2.87 8.14 -19.21
CA TRP A 106 -1.53 8.60 -18.82
C TRP A 106 -1.49 9.28 -17.45
N ALA A 107 -2.57 9.98 -17.06
CA ALA A 107 -2.66 10.66 -15.78
C ALA A 107 -2.70 9.65 -14.61
N VAL A 108 -3.53 8.61 -14.72
CA VAL A 108 -3.60 7.51 -13.75
C VAL A 108 -2.27 6.79 -13.66
N ALA A 109 -1.65 6.48 -14.81
CA ALA A 109 -0.33 5.84 -14.87
C ALA A 109 0.76 6.70 -14.22
N ALA A 110 0.75 8.02 -14.41
CA ALA A 110 1.73 8.94 -13.81
C ALA A 110 1.60 8.98 -12.28
N VAL A 111 0.39 9.08 -11.75
CA VAL A 111 0.15 9.04 -10.30
C VAL A 111 0.57 7.70 -9.69
N ALA A 112 0.19 6.59 -10.32
CA ALA A 112 0.57 5.24 -9.89
C ALA A 112 2.07 5.00 -10.00
N GLY A 113 2.72 5.46 -11.07
CA GLY A 113 4.17 5.41 -11.27
C GLY A 113 4.92 6.19 -10.20
N THR A 114 4.41 7.37 -9.82
CA THR A 114 4.95 8.16 -8.70
C THR A 114 4.85 7.38 -7.40
N ALA A 115 3.72 6.73 -7.12
CA ALA A 115 3.57 5.89 -5.94
C ALA A 115 4.56 4.72 -5.93
N LEU A 116 4.81 4.08 -7.08
CA LEU A 116 5.79 3.00 -7.21
C LEU A 116 7.24 3.49 -7.01
N ILE A 117 7.59 4.68 -7.53
CA ILE A 117 8.93 5.26 -7.32
C ILE A 117 9.16 5.57 -5.83
N LEU A 118 8.15 6.09 -5.15
CA LEU A 118 8.22 6.38 -3.71
C LEU A 118 8.38 5.11 -2.87
N ASP A 119 7.90 3.94 -3.32
CA ASP A 119 8.14 2.64 -2.69
C ASP A 119 9.64 2.29 -2.60
N GLY A 120 10.39 2.53 -3.68
CA GLY A 120 11.84 2.36 -3.65
C GLY A 120 12.53 3.30 -2.65
N LEU A 121 11.99 4.52 -2.47
CA LEU A 121 12.53 5.53 -1.58
C LEU A 121 12.28 5.21 -0.10
N ASP A 122 11.07 4.74 0.28
CA ASP A 122 10.78 4.41 1.68
C ASP A 122 11.60 3.21 2.16
N GLY A 123 11.79 2.20 1.32
CA GLY A 123 12.68 1.08 1.59
C GLY A 123 14.14 1.50 1.80
N TYR A 124 14.63 2.46 1.01
CA TYR A 124 15.97 3.05 1.21
C TYR A 124 16.08 3.81 2.54
N LEU A 125 15.09 4.67 2.83
CA LEU A 125 15.03 5.44 4.07
C LEU A 125 14.92 4.54 5.32
N ALA A 126 14.14 3.46 5.26
CA ALA A 126 14.02 2.50 6.35
C ALA A 126 15.36 1.87 6.72
N ARG A 127 16.14 1.46 5.72
CA ARG A 127 17.47 0.88 5.92
C ARG A 127 18.48 1.89 6.49
N ARG A 128 18.40 3.16 6.06
CA ARG A 128 19.36 4.19 6.46
C ARG A 128 19.04 4.80 7.83
N SER A 129 17.76 4.89 8.22
CA SER A 129 17.34 5.55 9.46
C SER A 129 17.41 4.64 10.69
N GLY A 130 17.51 3.31 10.54
CA GLY A 130 17.38 2.35 11.62
C GLY A 130 15.99 2.28 12.25
N LEU A 131 14.98 2.93 11.64
CA LEU A 131 13.59 2.95 12.12
C LEU A 131 12.72 1.86 11.47
N ALA A 132 13.34 0.86 10.86
CA ALA A 132 12.63 -0.29 10.33
C ALA A 132 11.81 -0.98 11.43
N SER A 133 10.56 -1.32 11.13
CA SER A 133 9.65 -1.97 12.08
C SER A 133 8.75 -2.98 11.37
N ARG A 134 8.24 -3.97 12.13
CA ARG A 134 7.23 -4.91 11.62
C ARG A 134 5.96 -4.19 11.17
N PHE A 135 5.59 -3.11 11.87
CA PHE A 135 4.47 -2.27 11.48
C PHE A 135 4.71 -1.62 10.11
N GLY A 136 5.87 -0.95 9.92
CA GLY A 136 6.20 -0.28 8.66
C GLY A 136 6.19 -1.26 7.47
N ALA A 137 6.79 -2.44 7.64
CA ALA A 137 6.80 -3.46 6.59
C ALA A 137 5.39 -3.98 6.23
N ARG A 138 4.49 -4.11 7.22
CA ARG A 138 3.09 -4.48 6.96
C ARG A 138 2.33 -3.35 6.28
N PHE A 139 2.52 -2.12 6.74
CA PHE A 139 1.86 -0.96 6.16
C PHE A 139 2.25 -0.75 4.70
N ASP A 140 3.52 -0.92 4.37
CA ASP A 140 4.05 -0.89 3.02
C ASP A 140 3.38 -1.95 2.12
N MET A 141 3.34 -3.20 2.57
CA MET A 141 2.64 -4.27 1.85
C MET A 141 1.14 -3.99 1.65
N GLU A 142 0.46 -3.33 2.60
CA GLU A 142 -0.95 -2.96 2.44
C GLU A 142 -1.12 -1.80 1.44
N ALA A 143 -0.19 -0.84 1.42
CA ALA A 143 -0.20 0.25 0.44
C ALA A 143 -0.02 -0.29 -1.00
N ASP A 144 0.90 -1.25 -1.19
CA ASP A 144 1.10 -1.93 -2.48
C ASP A 144 -0.13 -2.72 -2.92
N ALA A 145 -0.74 -3.46 -2.00
CA ALA A 145 -1.95 -4.21 -2.29
C ALA A 145 -3.14 -3.31 -2.65
N ALA A 146 -3.28 -2.17 -1.95
CA ALA A 146 -4.30 -1.18 -2.25
C ALA A 146 -4.08 -0.54 -3.63
N LEU A 147 -2.82 -0.20 -3.98
CA LEU A 147 -2.47 0.31 -5.30
C LEU A 147 -2.82 -0.72 -6.38
N ALA A 148 -2.43 -1.99 -6.21
CA ALA A 148 -2.71 -3.04 -7.17
C ALA A 148 -4.23 -3.24 -7.35
N LEU A 149 -5.01 -3.22 -6.27
CA LEU A 149 -6.47 -3.35 -6.33
C LEU A 149 -7.11 -2.18 -7.08
N VAL A 150 -6.75 -0.94 -6.73
CA VAL A 150 -7.30 0.26 -7.37
C VAL A 150 -6.97 0.28 -8.87
N LEU A 151 -5.73 -0.03 -9.25
CA LEU A 151 -5.35 -0.12 -10.66
C LEU A 151 -6.10 -1.23 -11.41
N SER A 152 -6.35 -2.38 -10.77
CA SER A 152 -7.15 -3.45 -11.37
C SER A 152 -8.60 -3.02 -11.63
N LEU A 153 -9.18 -2.25 -10.71
CA LEU A 153 -10.53 -1.69 -10.89
C LEU A 153 -10.57 -0.69 -12.04
N HIS A 154 -9.56 0.17 -12.17
CA HIS A 154 -9.43 1.07 -13.33
C HIS A 154 -9.35 0.31 -14.65
N ILE A 155 -8.57 -0.77 -14.71
CA ILE A 155 -8.42 -1.59 -15.92
C ILE A 155 -9.76 -2.22 -16.31
N ILE A 156 -10.51 -2.78 -15.36
CA ILE A 156 -11.85 -3.36 -15.62
C ILE A 156 -12.81 -2.31 -16.16
N ALA A 157 -12.76 -1.10 -15.61
CA ALA A 157 -13.67 -0.02 -16.00
C ALA A 157 -13.31 0.62 -17.34
N GLY A 158 -12.00 0.66 -17.71
CA GLY A 158 -11.49 1.47 -18.82
C GLY A 158 -10.87 0.69 -19.97
N THR A 159 -10.78 -0.66 -19.91
CA THR A 159 -10.10 -1.46 -20.93
C THR A 159 -10.90 -2.69 -21.35
N ALA A 160 -10.43 -3.39 -22.39
CA ALA A 160 -11.00 -4.67 -22.84
C ALA A 160 -10.55 -5.86 -21.99
N VAL A 161 -9.66 -5.67 -21.00
CA VAL A 161 -9.20 -6.73 -20.09
C VAL A 161 -10.33 -7.09 -19.16
N GLY A 162 -10.64 -8.38 -19.06
CA GLY A 162 -11.75 -8.88 -18.24
C GLY A 162 -11.47 -8.90 -16.74
N ILE A 163 -12.44 -9.46 -16.00
CA ILE A 163 -12.41 -9.54 -14.53
C ILE A 163 -11.23 -10.37 -13.99
N GLU A 164 -10.59 -11.17 -14.83
CA GLU A 164 -9.39 -11.95 -14.49
C GLU A 164 -8.23 -11.08 -13.96
N ILE A 165 -8.21 -9.78 -14.29
CA ILE A 165 -7.21 -8.85 -13.75
C ILE A 165 -7.28 -8.71 -12.23
N LEU A 166 -8.42 -9.00 -11.61
CA LEU A 166 -8.56 -9.03 -10.15
C LEU A 166 -7.64 -10.05 -9.47
N VAL A 167 -7.16 -11.05 -10.18
CA VAL A 167 -6.11 -11.94 -9.67
C VAL A 167 -4.89 -11.09 -9.27
N LEU A 168 -4.52 -10.06 -10.05
CA LEU A 168 -3.43 -9.17 -9.69
C LEU A 168 -3.78 -8.23 -8.53
N GLY A 169 -5.00 -7.69 -8.48
CA GLY A 169 -5.38 -6.72 -7.46
C GLY A 169 -5.81 -7.32 -6.11
N ALA A 170 -6.50 -8.47 -6.12
CA ALA A 170 -7.18 -8.99 -4.95
C ALA A 170 -6.46 -10.15 -4.24
N THR A 171 -5.46 -10.78 -4.86
CA THR A 171 -4.80 -12.00 -4.35
C THR A 171 -4.33 -11.84 -2.91
N ARG A 172 -3.75 -10.70 -2.54
CA ARG A 172 -3.32 -10.46 -1.16
C ARG A 172 -4.49 -10.50 -0.18
N TYR A 173 -5.60 -9.86 -0.51
CA TYR A 173 -6.79 -9.84 0.37
C TYR A 173 -7.42 -11.22 0.47
N VAL A 174 -7.49 -11.96 -0.63
CA VAL A 174 -7.92 -13.36 -0.64
C VAL A 174 -7.04 -14.21 0.25
N PHE A 175 -5.70 -14.03 0.19
CA PHE A 175 -4.75 -14.76 1.03
C PHE A 175 -4.92 -14.42 2.52
N VAL A 176 -5.13 -13.14 2.86
CA VAL A 176 -5.39 -12.70 4.25
C VAL A 176 -6.70 -13.29 4.77
N LEU A 177 -7.77 -13.26 3.97
CA LEU A 177 -9.06 -13.84 4.33
C LEU A 177 -8.96 -15.37 4.49
N ALA A 178 -8.27 -16.05 3.56
CA ALA A 178 -8.01 -17.48 3.67
C ALA A 178 -7.22 -17.82 4.95
N GLY A 179 -6.28 -16.99 5.35
CA GLY A 179 -5.54 -17.13 6.61
C GLY A 179 -6.42 -16.95 7.85
N MET A 180 -7.57 -16.28 7.76
CA MET A 180 -8.53 -16.23 8.88
C MET A 180 -9.26 -17.57 9.05
N ALA A 181 -9.55 -18.27 7.97
CA ALA A 181 -10.19 -19.57 7.97
C ALA A 181 -9.20 -20.73 8.18
N LEU A 182 -7.96 -20.58 7.71
CA LEU A 182 -6.92 -21.61 7.71
C LEU A 182 -5.68 -21.09 8.50
N PRO A 183 -5.58 -21.36 9.80
CA PRO A 183 -4.52 -20.80 10.65
C PRO A 183 -3.09 -21.10 10.18
N TRP A 184 -2.87 -22.24 9.52
CA TRP A 184 -1.57 -22.63 8.98
C TRP A 184 -1.04 -21.68 7.87
N LEU A 185 -1.92 -20.96 7.18
CA LEU A 185 -1.52 -19.92 6.21
C LEU A 185 -0.91 -18.67 6.85
N ARG A 186 -1.02 -18.52 8.18
CA ARG A 186 -0.45 -17.37 8.91
C ARG A 186 1.00 -17.59 9.34
N ALA A 187 1.57 -18.77 9.11
CA ALA A 187 2.95 -19.04 9.48
C ALA A 187 3.91 -18.12 8.70
N ASP A 188 5.05 -17.84 9.32
CA ASP A 188 6.07 -16.97 8.73
C ASP A 188 6.69 -17.64 7.49
N LEU A 189 6.56 -16.99 6.35
CA LEU A 189 7.16 -17.43 5.11
C LEU A 189 8.66 -17.10 5.07
N PRO A 190 9.51 -17.97 4.53
CA PRO A 190 10.93 -17.69 4.36
C PRO A 190 11.14 -16.46 3.48
N HIS A 191 12.18 -15.67 3.79
CA HIS A 191 12.50 -14.47 3.03
C HIS A 191 13.00 -14.84 1.63
N ARG A 192 12.16 -14.67 0.60
CA ARG A 192 12.50 -14.93 -0.79
C ARG A 192 12.48 -13.64 -1.62
N GLN A 193 13.61 -13.31 -2.25
CA GLN A 193 13.75 -12.13 -3.11
C GLN A 193 12.75 -12.14 -4.28
N TRP A 194 12.44 -13.32 -4.81
CA TRP A 194 11.48 -13.52 -5.90
C TRP A 194 10.11 -12.90 -5.66
N ARG A 195 9.61 -12.95 -4.42
CA ARG A 195 8.32 -12.33 -4.08
C ARG A 195 8.33 -10.82 -4.30
N LYS A 196 9.42 -10.15 -3.91
CA LYS A 196 9.57 -8.70 -4.16
C LYS A 196 9.59 -8.39 -5.66
N VAL A 197 10.35 -9.16 -6.43
CA VAL A 197 10.44 -8.97 -7.88
C VAL A 197 9.05 -9.16 -8.52
N ILE A 198 8.31 -10.19 -8.14
CA ILE A 198 6.97 -10.46 -8.67
C ILE A 198 5.98 -9.35 -8.30
N CYS A 199 6.02 -8.83 -7.06
CA CYS A 199 5.18 -7.69 -6.66
C CYS A 199 5.50 -6.43 -7.49
N VAL A 200 6.78 -6.13 -7.74
CA VAL A 200 7.17 -4.99 -8.57
C VAL A 200 6.71 -5.19 -10.01
N ILE A 201 6.90 -6.39 -10.59
CA ILE A 201 6.41 -6.72 -11.95
C ILE A 201 4.89 -6.58 -12.02
N GLN A 202 4.15 -7.08 -11.02
CA GLN A 202 2.70 -6.96 -10.93
C GLN A 202 2.25 -5.50 -11.01
N ILE A 203 2.80 -4.62 -10.18
CA ILE A 203 2.43 -3.19 -10.17
C ILE A 203 2.86 -2.52 -11.47
N ALA A 204 4.06 -2.81 -11.99
CA ALA A 204 4.53 -2.27 -13.26
C ALA A 204 3.62 -2.66 -14.44
N VAL A 205 3.17 -3.90 -14.50
CA VAL A 205 2.20 -4.37 -15.50
C VAL A 205 0.86 -3.65 -15.34
N LEU A 206 0.35 -3.51 -14.11
CA LEU A 206 -0.89 -2.79 -13.87
C LEU A 206 -0.81 -1.32 -14.28
N ILE A 207 0.35 -0.68 -14.12
CA ILE A 207 0.60 0.70 -14.60
C ILE A 207 0.66 0.73 -16.12
N LEU A 208 1.35 -0.22 -16.75
CA LEU A 208 1.44 -0.32 -18.21
C LEU A 208 0.06 -0.49 -18.86
N LEU A 209 -0.81 -1.27 -18.24
CA LEU A 209 -2.17 -1.50 -18.72
C LEU A 209 -3.11 -0.29 -18.56
N GLN A 210 -2.70 0.76 -17.84
CA GLN A 210 -3.46 2.02 -17.78
C GLN A 210 -3.31 2.86 -19.05
N VAL A 211 -2.20 2.72 -19.76
CA VAL A 211 -1.88 3.57 -20.91
C VAL A 211 -2.26 2.90 -22.23
N PRO A 212 -2.77 3.64 -23.23
CA PRO A 212 -3.24 3.08 -24.50
C PRO A 212 -2.09 2.82 -25.47
N VAL A 213 -1.03 2.13 -25.01
CA VAL A 213 0.14 1.76 -25.85
C VAL A 213 0.05 0.33 -26.38
N LEU A 214 -0.83 -0.49 -25.82
CA LEU A 214 -1.03 -1.89 -26.19
C LEU A 214 -2.35 -2.04 -26.97
N THR A 215 -2.35 -2.92 -27.97
CA THR A 215 -3.61 -3.35 -28.56
C THR A 215 -4.42 -4.17 -27.54
N PRO A 216 -5.76 -4.30 -27.69
CA PRO A 216 -6.57 -5.08 -26.77
C PRO A 216 -6.05 -6.51 -26.57
N ASP A 217 -5.64 -7.20 -27.64
CA ASP A 217 -5.11 -8.57 -27.55
C ASP A 217 -3.78 -8.63 -26.79
N GLN A 218 -2.89 -7.65 -27.02
CA GLN A 218 -1.63 -7.54 -26.28
C GLN A 218 -1.88 -7.26 -24.80
N ALA A 219 -2.81 -6.37 -24.46
CA ALA A 219 -3.17 -6.06 -23.09
C ALA A 219 -3.70 -7.30 -22.35
N ILE A 220 -4.60 -8.06 -22.98
CA ILE A 220 -5.12 -9.32 -22.44
C ILE A 220 -4.00 -10.36 -22.25
N ALA A 221 -3.11 -10.51 -23.22
CA ALA A 221 -1.98 -11.45 -23.13
C ALA A 221 -1.04 -11.09 -21.98
N VAL A 222 -0.65 -9.81 -21.86
CA VAL A 222 0.22 -9.31 -20.79
C VAL A 222 -0.45 -9.48 -19.41
N ALA A 223 -1.74 -9.16 -19.28
CA ALA A 223 -2.51 -9.35 -18.06
C ALA A 223 -2.53 -10.81 -17.61
N ARG A 224 -2.81 -11.74 -18.54
CA ARG A 224 -2.84 -13.18 -18.26
C ARG A 224 -1.48 -13.74 -17.88
N MET A 225 -0.42 -13.33 -18.57
CA MET A 225 0.95 -13.75 -18.20
C MET A 225 1.32 -13.28 -16.79
N ALA A 226 1.04 -12.04 -16.44
CA ALA A 226 1.31 -11.52 -15.10
C ALA A 226 0.46 -12.23 -14.03
N ALA A 227 -0.81 -12.52 -14.33
CA ALA A 227 -1.68 -13.28 -13.42
C ALA A 227 -1.17 -14.70 -13.18
N LEU A 228 -0.68 -15.40 -14.21
CA LEU A 228 -0.08 -16.73 -14.08
C LEU A 228 1.21 -16.71 -13.25
N LEU A 229 2.08 -15.72 -13.46
CA LEU A 229 3.30 -15.54 -12.67
C LEU A 229 2.97 -15.31 -11.19
N LEU A 230 2.00 -14.43 -10.90
CA LEU A 230 1.57 -14.17 -9.53
C LEU A 230 0.93 -15.40 -8.89
N ALA A 231 0.00 -16.05 -9.59
CA ALA A 231 -0.66 -17.27 -9.10
C ALA A 231 0.35 -18.38 -8.82
N GLY A 232 1.34 -18.57 -9.69
CA GLY A 232 2.44 -19.53 -9.49
C GLY A 232 3.27 -19.21 -8.25
N SER A 233 3.57 -17.93 -8.00
CA SER A 233 4.28 -17.50 -6.78
C SER A 233 3.48 -17.80 -5.52
N PHE A 234 2.19 -17.45 -5.49
CA PHE A 234 1.33 -17.75 -4.35
C PHE A 234 1.11 -19.25 -4.15
N ALA A 235 0.95 -20.02 -5.22
CA ALA A 235 0.84 -21.47 -5.15
C ALA A 235 2.11 -22.11 -4.54
N ALA A 236 3.28 -21.59 -4.88
CA ALA A 236 4.55 -22.04 -4.28
C ALA A 236 4.62 -21.72 -2.78
N ASP A 237 4.14 -20.54 -2.38
CA ASP A 237 4.08 -20.13 -0.96
C ASP A 237 3.06 -20.99 -0.18
N ILE A 238 1.86 -21.21 -0.72
CA ILE A 238 0.84 -22.08 -0.12
C ILE A 238 1.36 -23.51 0.02
N ARG A 239 1.99 -24.07 -1.02
CA ARG A 239 2.59 -25.40 -0.98
C ARG A 239 3.68 -25.52 0.07
N TRP A 240 4.50 -24.47 0.24
CA TRP A 240 5.53 -24.43 1.27
C TRP A 240 4.90 -24.41 2.67
N LEU A 241 3.93 -23.53 2.91
CA LEU A 241 3.21 -23.43 4.18
C LEU A 241 2.52 -24.75 4.55
N TRP A 242 1.85 -25.39 3.57
CA TRP A 242 1.18 -26.68 3.80
C TRP A 242 2.15 -27.79 4.21
N ARG A 243 3.34 -27.82 3.61
CA ARG A 243 4.36 -28.82 3.95
C ARG A 243 5.03 -28.60 5.30
N HIS A 244 4.94 -27.41 5.87
CA HIS A 244 5.55 -27.05 7.15
C HIS A 244 4.51 -26.76 8.23
N ALA A 245 3.25 -27.07 7.97
CA ALA A 245 2.14 -26.90 8.90
C ALA A 245 1.97 -28.08 9.88
N THR A 246 2.82 -29.12 9.76
CA THR A 246 2.83 -30.33 10.62
C THR A 246 3.86 -30.21 11.73
#